data_00b4ff6b53aa58ea92fed80624616f44
#
_entry.id   00b4ff6b53aa58ea92fed80624616f44
#
_cell.length_a   1.000
_cell.length_b   1.000
_cell.length_c   1.000
_cell.angle_alpha   90.00
_cell.angle_beta   90.00
_cell.angle_gamma   90.00
#
_symmetry.space_group_name_H-M   'P 1'
#
loop_
_entity.id
_entity.type
_entity.pdbx_description
1 polymer ?
#
loop_
_entity_poly.entity_id
_entity_poly.type
_entity_poly.pdbx_seq_one_letter_code
_entity_poly.pdbx_strand_id
1 'polypeptide(L)'
;MRIGIDAHMLGDHSGGNESYYSNILKNMCPDNDMELYLFVRKDIDTSDYQDKFNIVEFKETDAFKRNFLELPRLCKEYKLDLLHMQYFIPFKRYCPVVCTIHDICFEHYKDIFTKREYIRQKLLIPYAAKHSIKVFTVSEDAKRDIVRHYKVCAEDVVVTYNAVNDCFKVLSEPELREDGLRKKFGIGPSRYILSVGNLQPRKNLPRLIRAFSKYEKKSANDVRLVIVGKKAWMYDDILKEACEQTEKITFTDYVSGKDLIRLYNAATCFVYPSFFEGFGIPPLEAMACGTPVAVSDKTSLPEVVGDAGIYFDPFNEDEIVACIEKLISSSI
;
A
#
# COMPACT_ATOMS: atom_id res chain seq x y z
N MET A 1 25.84 11.67 -14.48
CA MET A 1 25.61 11.30 -13.07
C MET A 1 25.15 9.84 -12.98
N ARG A 2 25.73 9.04 -12.07
CA ARG A 2 25.41 7.60 -11.91
C ARG A 2 24.53 7.40 -10.67
N ILE A 3 23.30 6.96 -10.87
CA ILE A 3 22.31 6.77 -9.79
C ILE A 3 21.98 5.30 -9.65
N GLY A 4 22.15 4.75 -8.47
CA GLY A 4 21.72 3.41 -8.12
C GLY A 4 20.34 3.42 -7.44
N ILE A 5 19.49 2.49 -7.78
CA ILE A 5 18.16 2.32 -7.17
C ILE A 5 18.04 0.89 -6.66
N ASP A 6 17.83 0.73 -5.36
CA ASP A 6 17.56 -0.57 -4.75
C ASP A 6 16.10 -0.97 -4.99
N ALA A 7 15.87 -1.81 -5.96
CA ALA A 7 14.55 -2.28 -6.38
C ALA A 7 14.29 -3.75 -5.99
N HIS A 8 14.87 -4.21 -4.87
CA HIS A 8 14.67 -5.59 -4.41
C HIS A 8 13.21 -5.95 -4.09
N MET A 9 12.33 -4.95 -3.99
CA MET A 9 10.90 -5.16 -3.74
C MET A 9 10.12 -5.56 -5.00
N LEU A 10 10.68 -5.38 -6.20
CA LEU A 10 10.00 -5.80 -7.43
C LEU A 10 9.78 -7.32 -7.44
N GLY A 11 8.60 -7.74 -7.84
CA GLY A 11 8.21 -9.15 -7.95
C GLY A 11 8.04 -9.91 -6.63
N ASP A 12 8.03 -9.23 -5.46
CA ASP A 12 7.80 -9.90 -4.18
C ASP A 12 6.31 -9.91 -3.76
N HIS A 13 5.48 -9.23 -4.53
CA HIS A 13 4.05 -9.08 -4.26
C HIS A 13 3.76 -8.51 -2.87
N SER A 14 4.62 -7.62 -2.38
CA SER A 14 4.50 -6.98 -1.07
C SER A 14 3.39 -5.91 -0.99
N GLY A 15 2.75 -5.60 -2.11
CA GLY A 15 1.68 -4.61 -2.19
C GLY A 15 2.21 -3.19 -2.40
N GLY A 16 1.89 -2.25 -1.49
CA GLY A 16 2.17 -0.83 -1.70
C GLY A 16 3.62 -0.47 -2.03
N ASN A 17 4.60 -1.12 -1.40
CA ASN A 17 6.02 -0.84 -1.64
C ASN A 17 6.45 -1.24 -3.06
N GLU A 18 5.99 -2.38 -3.55
CA GLU A 18 6.24 -2.82 -4.93
C GLU A 18 5.54 -1.91 -5.93
N SER A 19 4.26 -1.59 -5.69
CA SER A 19 3.49 -0.68 -6.55
C SER A 19 4.14 0.70 -6.66
N TYR A 20 4.67 1.23 -5.54
CA TYR A 20 5.41 2.48 -5.53
C TYR A 20 6.61 2.44 -6.49
N TYR A 21 7.49 1.44 -6.35
CA TYR A 21 8.66 1.34 -7.23
C TYR A 21 8.27 1.09 -8.68
N SER A 22 7.37 0.15 -8.95
CA SER A 22 6.92 -0.16 -10.29
C SER A 22 6.40 1.09 -11.02
N ASN A 23 5.57 1.88 -10.35
CA ASN A 23 5.01 3.10 -10.94
C ASN A 23 6.07 4.18 -11.16
N ILE A 24 6.96 4.43 -10.19
CA ILE A 24 8.02 5.42 -10.35
C ILE A 24 8.98 5.02 -11.48
N LEU A 25 9.47 3.78 -11.48
CA LEU A 25 10.45 3.32 -12.46
C LEU A 25 9.88 3.34 -13.89
N LYS A 26 8.62 2.93 -14.08
CA LYS A 26 7.96 2.98 -15.39
C LYS A 26 7.83 4.40 -15.93
N ASN A 27 7.55 5.37 -15.05
CA ASN A 27 7.33 6.76 -15.43
C ASN A 27 8.59 7.64 -15.30
N MET A 28 9.71 7.09 -14.82
CA MET A 28 10.96 7.85 -14.73
C MET A 28 11.50 8.17 -16.13
N CYS A 29 11.79 9.44 -16.35
CA CYS A 29 12.39 9.95 -17.58
C CYS A 29 13.77 10.54 -17.21
N PRO A 30 14.85 9.76 -17.28
CA PRO A 30 16.19 10.26 -16.96
C PRO A 30 16.66 11.27 -18.01
N ASP A 31 17.41 12.27 -17.56
CA ASP A 31 18.12 13.17 -18.45
C ASP A 31 19.26 12.42 -19.17
N ASN A 32 19.66 12.91 -20.35
CA ASN A 32 20.66 12.25 -21.22
C ASN A 32 22.04 12.07 -20.57
N ASP A 33 22.35 12.82 -19.51
CA ASP A 33 23.61 12.73 -18.78
C ASP A 33 23.53 11.80 -17.55
N MET A 34 22.38 11.13 -17.32
CA MET A 34 22.15 10.21 -16.22
C MET A 34 22.31 8.75 -16.65
N GLU A 35 23.12 8.01 -15.92
CA GLU A 35 23.20 6.55 -16.00
C GLU A 35 22.47 5.96 -14.79
N LEU A 36 21.39 5.23 -15.03
CA LEU A 36 20.58 4.62 -13.98
C LEU A 36 20.91 3.14 -13.83
N TYR A 37 21.17 2.71 -12.61
CA TYR A 37 21.44 1.32 -12.23
C TYR A 37 20.32 0.80 -11.35
N LEU A 38 19.65 -0.28 -11.77
CA LEU A 38 18.56 -0.90 -11.04
C LEU A 38 19.04 -2.20 -10.40
N PHE A 39 19.13 -2.22 -9.07
CA PHE A 39 19.54 -3.40 -8.31
C PHE A 39 18.32 -4.24 -7.97
N VAL A 40 18.23 -5.43 -8.53
CA VAL A 40 17.08 -6.33 -8.44
C VAL A 40 17.46 -7.68 -7.85
N ARG A 41 16.49 -8.40 -7.31
CA ARG A 41 16.67 -9.80 -6.95
C ARG A 41 16.84 -10.65 -8.20
N LYS A 42 17.52 -11.77 -8.05
CA LYS A 42 17.65 -12.76 -9.10
C LYS A 42 16.28 -13.29 -9.57
N ASP A 43 16.18 -13.63 -10.83
CA ASP A 43 14.99 -14.24 -11.46
C ASP A 43 13.73 -13.35 -11.47
N ILE A 44 13.90 -12.02 -11.41
CA ILE A 44 12.81 -11.05 -11.57
C ILE A 44 12.69 -10.64 -13.04
N ASP A 45 11.46 -10.60 -13.56
CA ASP A 45 11.21 -10.04 -14.89
C ASP A 45 11.47 -8.53 -14.87
N THR A 46 12.46 -8.13 -15.65
CA THR A 46 12.89 -6.73 -15.78
C THR A 46 12.69 -6.18 -17.19
N SER A 47 11.95 -6.89 -18.03
CA SER A 47 11.72 -6.50 -19.44
C SER A 47 11.22 -5.07 -19.61
N ASP A 48 10.34 -4.63 -18.71
CA ASP A 48 9.77 -3.27 -18.71
C ASP A 48 10.80 -2.15 -18.38
N TYR A 49 12.01 -2.50 -17.94
CA TYR A 49 12.98 -1.55 -17.40
C TYR A 49 14.30 -1.48 -18.16
N GLN A 50 14.59 -2.46 -19.03
CA GLN A 50 15.89 -2.61 -19.72
C GLN A 50 16.27 -1.44 -20.62
N ASP A 51 15.27 -0.75 -21.19
CA ASP A 51 15.52 0.40 -22.08
C ASP A 51 16.00 1.66 -21.33
N LYS A 52 15.74 1.73 -20.01
CA LYS A 52 16.03 2.90 -19.18
C LYS A 52 17.11 2.68 -18.13
N PHE A 53 17.34 1.41 -17.74
CA PHE A 53 18.17 1.08 -16.61
C PHE A 53 19.22 0.02 -16.97
N ASN A 54 20.41 0.19 -16.40
CA ASN A 54 21.40 -0.88 -16.32
C ASN A 54 20.98 -1.85 -15.21
N ILE A 55 20.52 -3.05 -15.59
CA ILE A 55 20.02 -4.04 -14.62
C ILE A 55 21.18 -4.75 -13.97
N VAL A 56 21.19 -4.80 -12.64
CA VAL A 56 22.20 -5.49 -11.83
C VAL A 56 21.52 -6.40 -10.81
N GLU A 57 21.76 -7.70 -10.96
CA GLU A 57 21.21 -8.69 -10.04
C GLU A 57 22.05 -8.79 -8.76
N PHE A 58 21.37 -8.83 -7.62
CA PHE A 58 22.00 -9.17 -6.35
C PHE A 58 22.45 -10.63 -6.34
N LYS A 59 23.61 -10.88 -5.77
CA LYS A 59 24.13 -12.24 -5.51
C LYS A 59 23.61 -12.77 -4.17
N GLU A 60 23.44 -11.89 -3.20
CA GLU A 60 23.00 -12.22 -1.85
C GLU A 60 21.47 -12.29 -1.77
N THR A 61 20.98 -13.38 -1.23
CA THR A 61 19.55 -13.58 -0.95
C THR A 61 19.17 -13.09 0.45
N ASP A 62 20.09 -13.14 1.40
CA ASP A 62 19.89 -12.61 2.75
C ASP A 62 19.79 -11.09 2.75
N ALA A 63 18.69 -10.57 3.31
CA ALA A 63 18.38 -9.14 3.29
C ALA A 63 19.43 -8.28 4.00
N PHE A 64 20.02 -8.78 5.11
CA PHE A 64 21.05 -8.04 5.83
C PHE A 64 22.35 -7.97 5.01
N LYS A 65 22.83 -9.09 4.51
CA LYS A 65 24.04 -9.15 3.68
C LYS A 65 23.87 -8.31 2.41
N ARG A 66 22.74 -8.41 1.74
CA ARG A 66 22.41 -7.62 0.56
C ARG A 66 22.50 -6.11 0.85
N ASN A 67 21.77 -5.65 1.86
CA ASN A 67 21.64 -4.21 2.12
C ASN A 67 22.90 -3.60 2.79
N PHE A 68 23.61 -4.35 3.64
CA PHE A 68 24.69 -3.78 4.45
C PHE A 68 26.09 -4.19 3.98
N LEU A 69 26.24 -5.21 3.14
CA LEU A 69 27.54 -5.66 2.62
C LEU A 69 27.63 -5.57 1.09
N GLU A 70 26.66 -6.16 0.36
CA GLU A 70 26.73 -6.22 -1.10
C GLU A 70 26.44 -4.85 -1.73
N LEU A 71 25.36 -4.20 -1.37
CA LEU A 71 24.97 -2.91 -1.96
C LEU A 71 26.06 -1.83 -1.79
N PRO A 72 26.71 -1.65 -0.63
CA PRO A 72 27.87 -0.76 -0.52
C PRO A 72 28.99 -1.11 -1.50
N ARG A 73 29.30 -2.41 -1.69
CA ARG A 73 30.32 -2.85 -2.65
C ARG A 73 29.93 -2.48 -4.08
N LEU A 74 28.67 -2.72 -4.48
CA LEU A 74 28.14 -2.35 -5.78
C LEU A 74 28.20 -0.83 -6.00
N CYS A 75 27.87 -0.02 -5.00
CA CYS A 75 28.03 1.44 -5.09
C CYS A 75 29.47 1.86 -5.45
N LYS A 76 30.46 1.19 -4.86
CA LYS A 76 31.88 1.44 -5.17
C LYS A 76 32.27 0.92 -6.55
N GLU A 77 31.85 -0.28 -6.91
CA GLU A 77 32.14 -0.97 -8.16
C GLU A 77 31.62 -0.16 -9.37
N TYR A 78 30.36 0.28 -9.30
CA TYR A 78 29.71 1.07 -10.36
C TYR A 78 30.00 2.58 -10.24
N LYS A 79 30.77 3.02 -9.23
CA LYS A 79 31.13 4.43 -8.98
C LYS A 79 29.89 5.32 -8.96
N LEU A 80 28.90 4.94 -8.14
CA LEU A 80 27.66 5.68 -8.02
C LEU A 80 27.87 7.04 -7.38
N ASP A 81 27.20 8.06 -7.92
CA ASP A 81 27.13 9.41 -7.37
C ASP A 81 26.01 9.53 -6.34
N LEU A 82 24.96 8.68 -6.45
CA LEU A 82 23.79 8.67 -5.57
C LEU A 82 23.21 7.26 -5.48
N LEU A 83 22.68 6.90 -4.30
CA LEU A 83 21.91 5.68 -4.08
C LEU A 83 20.52 6.02 -3.54
N HIS A 84 19.47 5.43 -4.12
CA HIS A 84 18.10 5.49 -3.60
C HIS A 84 17.71 4.15 -2.99
N MET A 85 17.18 4.20 -1.77
CA MET A 85 16.73 3.02 -1.00
C MET A 85 15.37 3.26 -0.34
N GLN A 86 14.74 2.18 0.16
CA GLN A 86 13.53 2.28 1.00
C GLN A 86 13.85 1.84 2.44
N TYR A 87 13.33 2.57 3.41
CA TYR A 87 13.33 2.33 4.85
C TYR A 87 14.71 2.21 5.50
N PHE A 88 15.62 1.44 4.91
CA PHE A 88 16.91 1.13 5.51
C PHE A 88 18.06 1.56 4.61
N ILE A 89 19.12 2.10 5.18
CA ILE A 89 20.34 2.47 4.46
C ILE A 89 21.56 1.78 5.07
N PRO A 90 22.61 1.50 4.28
CA PRO A 90 23.83 0.89 4.81
C PRO A 90 24.56 1.82 5.77
N PHE A 91 25.20 1.24 6.79
CA PHE A 91 26.06 1.98 7.71
C PHE A 91 27.32 2.51 7.00
N LYS A 92 27.94 1.68 6.15
CA LYS A 92 29.06 2.08 5.32
C LYS A 92 28.56 2.50 3.95
N ARG A 93 28.83 3.76 3.57
CA ARG A 93 28.37 4.36 2.31
C ARG A 93 29.55 4.82 1.49
N TYR A 94 29.47 4.68 0.17
CA TYR A 94 30.48 5.13 -0.79
C TYR A 94 29.98 6.28 -1.69
N CYS A 95 28.71 6.61 -1.56
CA CYS A 95 28.05 7.76 -2.18
C CYS A 95 26.98 8.31 -1.24
N PRO A 96 26.47 9.53 -1.46
CA PRO A 96 25.25 10.03 -0.84
C PRO A 96 24.07 9.08 -1.02
N VAL A 97 23.15 9.05 -0.03
CA VAL A 97 21.96 8.20 -0.06
C VAL A 97 20.73 9.05 0.15
N VAL A 98 19.70 8.84 -0.68
CA VAL A 98 18.33 9.26 -0.44
C VAL A 98 17.50 8.05 -0.03
N CYS A 99 16.52 8.26 0.87
CA CYS A 99 15.75 7.16 1.42
C CYS A 99 14.25 7.47 1.35
N THR A 100 13.44 6.57 0.80
CA THR A 100 11.98 6.65 0.90
C THR A 100 11.52 5.98 2.19
N ILE A 101 10.78 6.72 3.03
CA ILE A 101 10.11 6.24 4.23
C ILE A 101 8.62 6.51 4.04
N HIS A 102 7.84 5.47 3.76
CA HIS A 102 6.41 5.61 3.45
C HIS A 102 5.59 6.00 4.67
N ASP A 103 5.90 5.41 5.82
CA ASP A 103 5.29 5.72 7.11
C ASP A 103 6.17 5.24 8.26
N ILE A 104 5.78 5.61 9.47
CA ILE A 104 6.40 5.19 10.73
C ILE A 104 5.35 4.60 11.69
N CYS A 105 4.41 3.82 11.17
CA CYS A 105 3.32 3.19 11.92
C CYS A 105 3.80 2.46 13.18
N PHE A 106 4.96 1.81 13.12
CA PHE A 106 5.55 1.08 14.25
C PHE A 106 5.89 1.97 15.46
N GLU A 107 6.06 3.28 15.27
CA GLU A 107 6.30 4.22 16.37
C GLU A 107 5.03 4.48 17.18
N HIS A 108 3.86 4.36 16.56
CA HIS A 108 2.54 4.60 17.17
C HIS A 108 1.88 3.31 17.65
N TYR A 109 2.09 2.21 16.96
CA TYR A 109 1.37 0.94 17.14
C TYR A 109 2.34 -0.25 17.22
N LYS A 110 3.18 -0.29 18.26
CA LYS A 110 4.20 -1.35 18.44
C LYS A 110 3.61 -2.76 18.50
N ASP A 111 2.40 -2.90 19.06
CA ASP A 111 1.79 -4.19 19.37
C ASP A 111 1.24 -4.92 18.14
N ILE A 112 1.15 -4.24 16.99
CA ILE A 112 0.77 -4.85 15.72
C ILE A 112 1.96 -5.38 14.91
N PHE A 113 3.17 -5.28 15.44
CA PHE A 113 4.39 -5.79 14.83
C PHE A 113 4.99 -6.91 15.67
N THR A 114 5.69 -7.84 15.03
CA THR A 114 6.51 -8.80 15.77
C THR A 114 7.64 -8.06 16.49
N LYS A 115 8.08 -8.58 17.65
CA LYS A 115 9.18 -7.97 18.42
C LYS A 115 10.44 -7.73 17.56
N ARG A 116 10.75 -8.70 16.67
CA ARG A 116 11.92 -8.62 15.78
C ARG A 116 11.79 -7.47 14.77
N GLU A 117 10.62 -7.37 14.13
CA GLU A 117 10.35 -6.30 13.16
C GLU A 117 10.35 -4.94 13.83
N TYR A 118 9.67 -4.81 14.98
CA TYR A 118 9.64 -3.57 15.74
C TYR A 118 11.06 -3.09 16.11
N ILE A 119 11.89 -3.97 16.68
CA ILE A 119 13.27 -3.61 17.07
C ILE A 119 14.08 -3.20 15.83
N ARG A 120 13.97 -3.96 14.74
CA ARG A 120 14.67 -3.64 13.48
C ARG A 120 14.28 -2.27 12.95
N GLN A 121 12.98 -1.98 12.86
CA GLN A 121 12.47 -0.70 12.37
C GLN A 121 12.87 0.44 13.30
N LYS A 122 12.73 0.25 14.63
CA LYS A 122 13.06 1.23 15.66
C LYS A 122 14.53 1.65 15.66
N LEU A 123 15.44 0.79 15.23
CA LEU A 123 16.87 1.09 15.12
C LEU A 123 17.25 1.66 13.75
N LEU A 124 16.73 1.06 12.66
CA LEU A 124 17.23 1.35 11.33
C LEU A 124 16.52 2.52 10.64
N ILE A 125 15.22 2.73 10.87
CA ILE A 125 14.49 3.82 10.23
C ILE A 125 14.91 5.21 10.77
N PRO A 126 15.05 5.42 12.09
CA PRO A 126 15.59 6.68 12.60
C PRO A 126 17.02 6.94 12.11
N TYR A 127 17.84 5.87 11.97
CA TYR A 127 19.16 5.99 11.38
C TYR A 127 19.09 6.45 9.92
N ALA A 128 18.24 5.84 9.11
CA ALA A 128 18.03 6.22 7.71
C ALA A 128 17.56 7.67 7.59
N ALA A 129 16.54 8.06 8.38
CA ALA A 129 16.02 9.43 8.37
C ALA A 129 17.08 10.48 8.68
N LYS A 130 18.00 10.21 9.62
CA LYS A 130 19.03 11.16 10.06
C LYS A 130 20.30 11.19 9.19
N HIS A 131 20.53 10.15 8.39
CA HIS A 131 21.78 10.01 7.64
C HIS A 131 21.59 9.99 6.11
N SER A 132 20.37 10.08 5.62
CA SER A 132 20.07 10.35 4.21
C SER A 132 20.23 11.84 3.93
N ILE A 133 20.68 12.20 2.72
CA ILE A 133 20.77 13.61 2.31
C ILE A 133 19.38 14.19 2.02
N LYS A 134 18.42 13.36 1.62
CA LYS A 134 16.99 13.65 1.55
C LYS A 134 16.20 12.40 1.92
N VAL A 135 15.05 12.60 2.55
CA VAL A 135 14.05 11.58 2.82
C VAL A 135 12.85 11.86 1.92
N PHE A 136 12.48 10.90 1.10
CA PHE A 136 11.21 10.94 0.39
C PHE A 136 10.13 10.30 1.23
N THR A 137 8.94 10.86 1.19
CA THR A 137 7.76 10.29 1.82
C THR A 137 6.53 10.53 0.95
N VAL A 138 5.41 9.92 1.29
CA VAL A 138 4.29 9.79 0.34
C VAL A 138 3.09 10.69 0.65
N SER A 139 3.13 11.45 1.74
CA SER A 139 2.08 12.42 2.11
C SER A 139 2.65 13.52 3.02
N GLU A 140 1.95 14.64 3.12
CA GLU A 140 2.28 15.70 4.08
C GLU A 140 2.06 15.22 5.51
N ASP A 141 1.09 14.34 5.75
CA ASP A 141 0.89 13.71 7.05
C ASP A 141 2.10 12.89 7.48
N ALA A 142 2.58 11.98 6.61
CA ALA A 142 3.77 11.19 6.87
C ALA A 142 5.04 12.07 7.03
N LYS A 143 5.15 13.16 6.27
CA LYS A 143 6.23 14.16 6.44
C LYS A 143 6.19 14.78 7.83
N ARG A 144 5.02 15.30 8.26
CA ARG A 144 4.86 15.89 9.59
C ARG A 144 5.24 14.91 10.70
N ASP A 145 4.84 13.65 10.54
CA ASP A 145 5.11 12.59 11.51
C ASP A 145 6.62 12.27 11.59
N ILE A 146 7.29 12.06 10.46
CA ILE A 146 8.74 11.81 10.37
C ILE A 146 9.54 12.98 10.99
N VAL A 147 9.22 14.22 10.59
CA VAL A 147 9.90 15.43 11.09
C VAL A 147 9.73 15.56 12.61
N ARG A 148 8.50 15.43 13.10
CA ARG A 148 8.21 15.53 14.54
C ARG A 148 8.89 14.45 15.35
N HIS A 149 8.82 13.20 14.86
CA HIS A 149 9.30 12.04 15.63
C HIS A 149 10.82 11.92 15.63
N TYR A 150 11.45 12.09 14.48
CA TYR A 150 12.93 11.95 14.36
C TYR A 150 13.71 13.24 14.49
N LYS A 151 13.01 14.39 14.54
CA LYS A 151 13.60 15.73 14.66
C LYS A 151 14.62 16.02 13.54
N VAL A 152 14.28 15.58 12.34
CA VAL A 152 15.02 15.91 11.11
C VAL A 152 14.52 17.22 10.54
N CYS A 153 15.35 17.89 9.71
CA CYS A 153 14.97 19.14 9.09
C CYS A 153 13.81 18.93 8.11
N ALA A 154 12.77 19.75 8.19
CA ALA A 154 11.59 19.64 7.32
C ALA A 154 11.92 19.83 5.83
N GLU A 155 12.97 20.63 5.53
CA GLU A 155 13.47 20.86 4.17
C GLU A 155 14.18 19.61 3.58
N ASP A 156 14.61 18.68 4.43
CA ASP A 156 15.23 17.43 4.00
C ASP A 156 14.22 16.30 3.81
N VAL A 157 12.95 16.51 4.19
CA VAL A 157 11.86 15.57 3.94
C VAL A 157 10.99 16.10 2.80
N VAL A 158 11.01 15.39 1.67
CA VAL A 158 10.32 15.78 0.43
C VAL A 158 9.13 14.85 0.21
N VAL A 159 7.95 15.43 -0.01
CA VAL A 159 6.75 14.65 -0.34
C VAL A 159 6.75 14.32 -1.82
N THR A 160 6.62 13.04 -2.12
CA THR A 160 6.42 12.49 -3.46
C THR A 160 5.15 11.65 -3.42
N TYR A 161 4.03 12.25 -3.75
CA TYR A 161 2.73 11.58 -3.69
C TYR A 161 2.71 10.32 -4.54
N ASN A 162 2.06 9.29 -4.02
CA ASN A 162 1.70 8.15 -4.86
C ASN A 162 0.56 8.54 -5.81
N ALA A 163 0.45 7.81 -6.90
CA ALA A 163 -0.64 7.95 -7.85
C ALA A 163 -1.28 6.58 -8.12
N VAL A 164 -2.52 6.60 -8.56
CA VAL A 164 -3.19 5.41 -9.08
C VAL A 164 -2.63 5.07 -10.47
N ASN A 165 -2.51 3.78 -10.78
CA ASN A 165 -2.09 3.34 -12.10
C ASN A 165 -3.22 3.55 -13.12
N ASP A 166 -2.90 3.98 -14.34
CA ASP A 166 -3.84 4.30 -15.43
C ASP A 166 -4.74 3.13 -15.84
N CYS A 167 -4.39 1.91 -15.45
CA CYS A 167 -5.26 0.75 -15.67
C CYS A 167 -6.55 0.78 -14.83
N PHE A 168 -6.55 1.49 -13.68
CA PHE A 168 -7.75 1.70 -12.89
C PHE A 168 -8.59 2.81 -13.51
N LYS A 169 -9.73 2.45 -14.05
CA LYS A 169 -10.66 3.35 -14.74
C LYS A 169 -12.07 2.78 -14.68
N VAL A 170 -13.04 3.62 -14.99
CA VAL A 170 -14.42 3.17 -15.19
C VAL A 170 -14.47 2.27 -16.42
N LEU A 171 -14.97 1.06 -16.25
CA LEU A 171 -15.13 0.08 -17.32
C LEU A 171 -16.48 0.23 -18.03
N SER A 172 -16.51 -0.09 -19.33
CA SER A 172 -17.75 -0.18 -20.08
C SER A 172 -18.58 -1.40 -19.67
N GLU A 173 -19.89 -1.37 -19.91
CA GLU A 173 -20.81 -2.48 -19.63
C GLU A 173 -20.34 -3.85 -20.20
N PRO A 174 -19.84 -3.96 -21.45
CA PRO A 174 -19.29 -5.22 -21.95
C PRO A 174 -18.07 -5.73 -21.18
N GLU A 175 -17.18 -4.82 -20.72
CA GLU A 175 -15.99 -5.19 -19.94
C GLU A 175 -16.37 -5.69 -18.53
N LEU A 176 -17.48 -5.21 -17.97
CA LEU A 176 -18.03 -5.66 -16.68
C LEU A 176 -18.76 -7.00 -16.76
N ARG A 177 -19.35 -7.31 -17.92
CA ARG A 177 -20.19 -8.51 -18.15
C ARG A 177 -19.42 -9.81 -18.33
N GLU A 178 -18.11 -9.84 -18.12
CA GLU A 178 -17.36 -11.11 -18.15
C GLU A 178 -17.94 -12.09 -17.12
N ASP A 179 -18.69 -13.06 -17.64
CA ASP A 179 -19.35 -14.12 -16.92
C ASP A 179 -18.31 -14.98 -16.16
N GLY A 180 -18.16 -14.78 -14.89
CA GLY A 180 -17.29 -15.64 -14.09
C GLY A 180 -16.62 -14.99 -12.89
N LEU A 181 -16.46 -13.66 -12.85
CA LEU A 181 -15.80 -12.98 -11.73
C LEU A 181 -16.47 -13.30 -10.38
N ARG A 182 -17.78 -13.12 -10.31
CA ARG A 182 -18.58 -13.40 -9.11
C ARG A 182 -18.52 -14.87 -8.71
N LYS A 183 -18.58 -15.78 -9.70
CA LYS A 183 -18.46 -17.23 -9.50
C LYS A 183 -17.04 -17.60 -9.05
N LYS A 184 -16.02 -17.01 -9.70
CA LYS A 184 -14.61 -17.24 -9.39
C LYS A 184 -14.29 -16.95 -7.92
N PHE A 185 -14.86 -15.88 -7.37
CA PHE A 185 -14.62 -15.44 -6.00
C PHE A 185 -15.74 -15.76 -5.01
N GLY A 186 -16.78 -16.49 -5.41
CA GLY A 186 -17.88 -16.90 -4.53
C GLY A 186 -18.73 -15.73 -4.01
N ILE A 187 -18.82 -14.61 -4.76
CA ILE A 187 -19.50 -13.39 -4.31
C ILE A 187 -21.03 -13.52 -4.41
N GLY A 188 -21.52 -14.38 -5.29
CA GLY A 188 -22.96 -14.51 -5.55
C GLY A 188 -23.53 -13.31 -6.35
N PRO A 189 -24.87 -13.25 -6.54
CA PRO A 189 -25.53 -12.22 -7.35
C PRO A 189 -25.78 -10.90 -6.59
N SER A 190 -25.71 -10.91 -5.26
CA SER A 190 -26.02 -9.75 -4.41
C SER A 190 -25.10 -8.56 -4.64
N ARG A 191 -25.55 -7.36 -4.35
CA ARG A 191 -24.68 -6.17 -4.26
C ARG A 191 -23.60 -6.41 -3.21
N TYR A 192 -22.47 -5.70 -3.31
CA TYR A 192 -21.42 -5.86 -2.30
C TYR A 192 -20.68 -4.57 -1.99
N ILE A 193 -20.24 -4.53 -0.74
CA ILE A 193 -19.26 -3.59 -0.22
C ILE A 193 -17.89 -4.20 -0.43
N LEU A 194 -16.93 -3.43 -0.95
CA LEU A 194 -15.57 -3.88 -1.17
C LEU A 194 -14.61 -3.27 -0.15
N SER A 195 -13.67 -4.07 0.35
CA SER A 195 -12.51 -3.59 1.10
C SER A 195 -11.25 -4.29 0.57
N VAL A 196 -10.17 -3.54 0.31
CA VAL A 196 -8.95 -4.07 -0.30
C VAL A 196 -7.73 -3.77 0.57
N GLY A 197 -6.93 -4.80 0.83
CA GLY A 197 -5.67 -4.68 1.56
C GLY A 197 -5.28 -5.99 2.24
N ASN A 198 -3.98 -6.24 2.38
CA ASN A 198 -3.50 -7.43 3.07
C ASN A 198 -4.11 -7.54 4.47
N LEU A 199 -4.47 -8.76 4.89
CA LEU A 199 -5.08 -9.04 6.18
C LEU A 199 -4.02 -8.84 7.28
N GLN A 200 -4.01 -7.64 7.85
CA GLN A 200 -3.08 -7.22 8.91
C GLN A 200 -3.78 -6.26 9.88
N PRO A 201 -3.35 -6.17 11.13
CA PRO A 201 -4.07 -5.46 12.19
C PRO A 201 -4.40 -3.99 11.85
N ARG A 202 -3.47 -3.24 11.22
CA ARG A 202 -3.68 -1.82 10.91
C ARG A 202 -4.83 -1.55 9.95
N LYS A 203 -5.24 -2.55 9.15
CA LYS A 203 -6.39 -2.46 8.24
C LYS A 203 -7.74 -2.52 8.95
N ASN A 204 -7.74 -2.84 10.25
CA ASN A 204 -8.91 -2.76 11.13
C ASN A 204 -10.13 -3.55 10.63
N LEU A 205 -9.90 -4.63 9.91
CA LEU A 205 -10.95 -5.46 9.32
C LEU A 205 -11.92 -6.06 10.36
N PRO A 206 -11.51 -6.48 11.55
CA PRO A 206 -12.45 -6.96 12.58
C PRO A 206 -13.55 -5.94 12.88
N ARG A 207 -13.21 -4.65 12.96
CA ARG A 207 -14.19 -3.60 13.25
C ARG A 207 -15.14 -3.37 12.07
N LEU A 208 -14.63 -3.43 10.83
CA LEU A 208 -15.48 -3.40 9.64
C LEU A 208 -16.45 -4.58 9.62
N ILE A 209 -16.00 -5.77 9.96
CA ILE A 209 -16.80 -7.00 10.00
C ILE A 209 -17.93 -6.85 11.01
N ARG A 210 -17.65 -6.35 12.23
CA ARG A 210 -18.68 -6.09 13.24
C ARG A 210 -19.66 -4.99 12.82
N ALA A 211 -19.18 -3.91 12.24
CA ALA A 211 -20.02 -2.85 11.71
C ALA A 211 -20.92 -3.37 10.57
N PHE A 212 -20.38 -4.17 9.64
CA PHE A 212 -21.17 -4.81 8.60
C PHE A 212 -22.24 -5.74 9.17
N SER A 213 -21.93 -6.56 10.17
CA SER A 213 -22.92 -7.42 10.84
C SER A 213 -24.03 -6.62 11.53
N LYS A 214 -23.69 -5.48 12.17
CA LYS A 214 -24.69 -4.56 12.72
C LYS A 214 -25.60 -3.99 11.64
N TYR A 215 -25.02 -3.59 10.49
CA TYR A 215 -25.77 -3.10 9.33
C TYR A 215 -26.71 -4.17 8.79
N GLU A 216 -26.22 -5.38 8.58
CA GLU A 216 -26.98 -6.51 8.02
C GLU A 216 -28.23 -6.83 8.88
N LYS A 217 -28.08 -6.85 10.21
CA LYS A 217 -29.17 -7.12 11.15
C LYS A 217 -30.29 -6.06 11.12
N LYS A 218 -29.96 -4.83 10.72
CA LYS A 218 -30.92 -3.70 10.67
C LYS A 218 -31.50 -3.47 9.28
N SER A 219 -30.84 -3.95 8.24
CA SER A 219 -31.17 -3.65 6.83
C SER A 219 -31.86 -4.82 6.17
N ALA A 220 -32.92 -4.54 5.40
CA ALA A 220 -33.55 -5.52 4.49
C ALA A 220 -32.76 -5.69 3.17
N ASN A 221 -31.70 -4.93 2.94
CA ASN A 221 -30.92 -5.00 1.72
C ASN A 221 -30.09 -6.29 1.67
N ASP A 222 -30.13 -6.96 0.52
CA ASP A 222 -29.24 -8.11 0.27
C ASP A 222 -27.89 -7.61 -0.23
N VAL A 223 -26.96 -7.43 0.70
CA VAL A 223 -25.59 -6.92 0.46
C VAL A 223 -24.59 -7.86 1.10
N ARG A 224 -23.46 -8.04 0.46
CA ARG A 224 -22.32 -8.83 0.97
C ARG A 224 -21.12 -7.92 1.27
N LEU A 225 -20.22 -8.38 2.13
CA LEU A 225 -18.91 -7.78 2.33
C LEU A 225 -17.84 -8.63 1.61
N VAL A 226 -17.12 -8.04 0.69
CA VAL A 226 -16.02 -8.68 -0.04
C VAL A 226 -14.70 -8.07 0.43
N ILE A 227 -13.81 -8.90 0.96
CA ILE A 227 -12.50 -8.50 1.46
C ILE A 227 -11.44 -9.12 0.56
N VAL A 228 -10.69 -8.28 -0.13
CA VAL A 228 -9.60 -8.65 -1.04
C VAL A 228 -8.25 -8.42 -0.36
N GLY A 229 -7.43 -9.47 -0.29
CA GLY A 229 -6.06 -9.34 0.19
C GLY A 229 -5.47 -10.64 0.71
N LYS A 230 -4.15 -10.74 0.61
CA LYS A 230 -3.41 -11.89 1.15
C LYS A 230 -3.45 -11.91 2.67
N LYS A 231 -3.41 -13.10 3.23
CA LYS A 231 -3.12 -13.30 4.64
C LYS A 231 -1.70 -12.80 4.92
N ALA A 232 -1.58 -11.82 5.81
CA ALA A 232 -0.29 -11.28 6.24
C ALA A 232 0.05 -11.82 7.64
N TRP A 233 0.45 -10.97 8.58
CA TRP A 233 0.74 -11.39 9.94
C TRP A 233 -0.45 -11.08 10.87
N MET A 234 -0.66 -11.90 11.91
CA MET A 234 -1.72 -11.71 12.93
C MET A 234 -3.14 -11.61 12.33
N TYR A 235 -3.43 -12.44 11.32
CA TYR A 235 -4.72 -12.43 10.62
C TYR A 235 -5.78 -13.35 11.25
N ASP A 236 -5.40 -14.21 12.19
CA ASP A 236 -6.29 -15.22 12.77
C ASP A 236 -7.51 -14.60 13.44
N ASP A 237 -7.33 -13.48 14.16
CA ASP A 237 -8.42 -12.73 14.81
C ASP A 237 -9.41 -12.18 13.77
N ILE A 238 -8.94 -11.82 12.57
CA ILE A 238 -9.80 -11.34 11.46
C ILE A 238 -10.71 -12.45 10.97
N LEU A 239 -10.15 -13.64 10.75
CA LEU A 239 -10.92 -14.80 10.28
C LEU A 239 -11.90 -15.29 11.34
N LYS A 240 -11.48 -15.34 12.61
CA LYS A 240 -12.33 -15.71 13.73
C LYS A 240 -13.53 -14.77 13.84
N GLU A 241 -13.32 -13.46 13.83
CA GLU A 241 -14.38 -12.47 13.87
C GLU A 241 -15.39 -12.68 12.71
N ALA A 242 -14.90 -12.93 11.49
CA ALA A 242 -15.78 -13.16 10.34
C ALA A 242 -16.65 -14.41 10.51
N CYS A 243 -16.08 -15.52 10.98
CA CYS A 243 -16.83 -16.77 11.20
C CYS A 243 -17.91 -16.63 12.27
N GLU A 244 -17.69 -15.79 13.27
CA GLU A 244 -18.61 -15.57 14.38
C GLU A 244 -19.78 -14.63 14.02
N GLN A 245 -19.63 -13.80 12.97
CA GLN A 245 -20.59 -12.73 12.69
C GLN A 245 -21.64 -13.08 11.62
N THR A 246 -21.23 -13.47 10.41
CA THR A 246 -22.18 -13.68 9.30
C THR A 246 -21.57 -14.47 8.13
N GLU A 247 -22.41 -15.24 7.43
CA GLU A 247 -22.03 -15.94 6.19
C GLU A 247 -21.94 -15.03 4.96
N LYS A 248 -22.33 -13.76 5.08
CA LYS A 248 -22.30 -12.80 3.96
C LYS A 248 -20.94 -12.14 3.76
N ILE A 249 -19.88 -12.66 4.35
CA ILE A 249 -18.50 -12.18 4.17
C ILE A 249 -17.74 -13.12 3.26
N THR A 250 -17.09 -12.57 2.24
CA THR A 250 -16.26 -13.31 1.29
C THR A 250 -14.81 -12.81 1.35
N PHE A 251 -13.87 -13.70 1.59
CA PHE A 251 -12.43 -13.42 1.45
C PHE A 251 -11.96 -14.02 0.12
N THR A 252 -11.35 -13.20 -0.72
CA THR A 252 -10.91 -13.64 -2.07
C THR A 252 -9.46 -14.06 -2.13
N ASP A 253 -8.70 -13.88 -1.04
CA ASP A 253 -7.23 -13.91 -1.07
C ASP A 253 -6.65 -12.93 -2.11
N TYR A 254 -5.53 -13.28 -2.74
CA TYR A 254 -4.91 -12.45 -3.77
C TYR A 254 -5.77 -12.43 -5.05
N VAL A 255 -5.97 -11.24 -5.56
CA VAL A 255 -6.68 -11.00 -6.83
C VAL A 255 -5.72 -10.36 -7.83
N SER A 256 -5.73 -10.81 -9.08
CA SER A 256 -4.95 -10.21 -10.16
C SER A 256 -5.38 -8.77 -10.44
N GLY A 257 -4.50 -7.93 -10.94
CA GLY A 257 -4.83 -6.53 -11.24
C GLY A 257 -6.06 -6.37 -12.14
N LYS A 258 -6.20 -7.20 -13.17
CA LYS A 258 -7.36 -7.20 -14.08
C LYS A 258 -8.68 -7.51 -13.36
N ASP A 259 -8.68 -8.51 -12.50
CA ASP A 259 -9.86 -8.88 -11.71
C ASP A 259 -10.15 -7.84 -10.63
N LEU A 260 -9.11 -7.25 -10.03
CA LEU A 260 -9.24 -6.22 -9.01
C LEU A 260 -9.95 -4.97 -9.57
N ILE A 261 -9.56 -4.52 -10.78
CA ILE A 261 -10.24 -3.40 -11.46
C ILE A 261 -11.73 -3.68 -11.64
N ARG A 262 -12.09 -4.91 -12.04
CA ARG A 262 -13.49 -5.31 -12.18
C ARG A 262 -14.22 -5.38 -10.85
N LEU A 263 -13.55 -5.85 -9.80
CA LEU A 263 -14.14 -5.86 -8.45
C LEU A 263 -14.42 -4.45 -7.95
N TYR A 264 -13.53 -3.49 -8.20
CA TYR A 264 -13.81 -2.09 -7.88
C TYR A 264 -15.03 -1.59 -8.66
N ASN A 265 -15.04 -1.73 -9.98
CA ASN A 265 -16.12 -1.22 -10.85
C ASN A 265 -17.50 -1.83 -10.54
N ALA A 266 -17.55 -3.07 -10.09
CA ALA A 266 -18.79 -3.77 -9.78
C ALA A 266 -19.23 -3.62 -8.31
N ALA A 267 -18.43 -2.98 -7.47
CA ALA A 267 -18.75 -2.75 -6.07
C ALA A 267 -19.80 -1.64 -5.94
N THR A 268 -20.73 -1.80 -4.99
CA THR A 268 -21.70 -0.75 -4.65
C THR A 268 -21.00 0.42 -3.95
N CYS A 269 -20.06 0.11 -3.09
CA CYS A 269 -19.18 1.09 -2.45
C CYS A 269 -17.90 0.41 -1.93
N PHE A 270 -16.92 1.24 -1.63
CA PHE A 270 -15.64 0.84 -1.04
C PHE A 270 -15.52 1.38 0.38
N VAL A 271 -15.12 0.52 1.33
CA VAL A 271 -14.93 0.92 2.73
C VAL A 271 -13.50 0.60 3.18
N TYR A 272 -12.80 1.61 3.69
CA TYR A 272 -11.40 1.49 4.09
C TYR A 272 -11.18 1.94 5.54
N PRO A 273 -11.28 1.03 6.51
CA PRO A 273 -11.30 1.34 7.93
C PRO A 273 -9.91 1.44 8.57
N SER A 274 -8.87 1.55 7.79
CA SER A 274 -7.48 1.55 8.26
C SER A 274 -7.25 2.66 9.27
N PHE A 275 -6.65 2.35 10.42
CA PHE A 275 -6.37 3.36 11.44
C PHE A 275 -5.02 4.05 11.26
N PHE A 276 -4.18 3.54 10.36
CA PHE A 276 -2.90 4.16 10.01
C PHE A 276 -2.48 3.84 8.57
N GLU A 277 -2.22 4.87 7.79
CA GLU A 277 -1.68 4.75 6.42
C GLU A 277 -0.66 5.86 6.15
N GLY A 278 0.41 5.50 5.42
CA GLY A 278 1.32 6.51 4.90
C GLY A 278 0.72 7.29 3.74
N PHE A 279 -0.15 6.64 2.93
CA PHE A 279 -0.87 7.26 1.83
C PHE A 279 -2.30 6.73 1.67
N GLY A 280 -2.47 5.47 1.25
CA GLY A 280 -3.79 4.89 1.00
C GLY A 280 -4.11 4.83 -0.50
N ILE A 281 -3.37 4.03 -1.27
CA ILE A 281 -3.63 3.82 -2.70
C ILE A 281 -5.01 3.20 -2.97
N PRO A 282 -5.50 2.17 -2.22
CA PRO A 282 -6.78 1.52 -2.52
C PRO A 282 -8.01 2.45 -2.61
N PRO A 283 -8.18 3.48 -1.77
CA PRO A 283 -9.24 4.47 -1.98
C PRO A 283 -9.15 5.19 -3.32
N LEU A 284 -7.95 5.56 -3.80
CA LEU A 284 -7.76 6.19 -5.11
C LEU A 284 -8.10 5.23 -6.25
N GLU A 285 -7.74 3.95 -6.13
CA GLU A 285 -8.10 2.92 -7.10
C GLU A 285 -9.62 2.78 -7.21
N ALA A 286 -10.32 2.76 -6.07
CA ALA A 286 -11.78 2.73 -6.03
C ALA A 286 -12.39 3.97 -6.71
N MET A 287 -11.90 5.16 -6.38
CA MET A 287 -12.37 6.42 -6.96
C MET A 287 -12.13 6.47 -8.47
N ALA A 288 -10.95 6.04 -8.95
CA ALA A 288 -10.62 5.95 -10.37
C ALA A 288 -11.54 4.99 -11.13
N CYS A 289 -12.04 3.95 -10.46
CA CYS A 289 -13.04 3.02 -10.99
C CYS A 289 -14.48 3.52 -10.85
N GLY A 290 -14.72 4.74 -10.35
CA GLY A 290 -16.04 5.31 -10.16
C GLY A 290 -16.80 4.77 -8.93
N THR A 291 -16.14 4.05 -8.05
CA THR A 291 -16.74 3.45 -6.86
C THR A 291 -16.80 4.46 -5.72
N PRO A 292 -17.98 4.74 -5.13
CA PRO A 292 -18.10 5.62 -3.97
C PRO A 292 -17.30 5.11 -2.78
N VAL A 293 -16.61 6.00 -2.05
CA VAL A 293 -15.69 5.62 -0.98
C VAL A 293 -16.11 6.14 0.39
N ALA A 294 -15.99 5.29 1.40
CA ALA A 294 -16.00 5.65 2.82
C ALA A 294 -14.66 5.25 3.45
N VAL A 295 -13.98 6.18 4.06
CA VAL A 295 -12.62 5.96 4.58
C VAL A 295 -12.48 6.48 6.02
N SER A 296 -11.51 5.96 6.73
CA SER A 296 -11.10 6.49 8.02
C SER A 296 -10.69 7.97 7.93
N ASP A 297 -10.97 8.74 8.96
CA ASP A 297 -10.57 10.15 9.13
C ASP A 297 -9.14 10.31 9.67
N LYS A 298 -8.34 9.23 9.72
CA LYS A 298 -7.00 9.23 10.34
C LYS A 298 -5.89 9.33 9.29
N THR A 299 -4.78 9.86 9.75
CA THR A 299 -3.49 9.97 9.04
C THR A 299 -3.62 10.63 7.64
N SER A 300 -3.06 10.02 6.62
CA SER A 300 -3.06 10.56 5.25
C SER A 300 -4.39 10.44 4.49
N LEU A 301 -5.35 9.66 4.98
CA LEU A 301 -6.58 9.38 4.20
C LEU A 301 -7.41 10.63 3.88
N PRO A 302 -7.60 11.60 4.80
CA PRO A 302 -8.27 12.86 4.46
C PRO A 302 -7.52 13.69 3.43
N GLU A 303 -6.18 13.68 3.45
CA GLU A 303 -5.33 14.37 2.47
C GLU A 303 -5.47 13.74 1.08
N VAL A 304 -5.56 12.40 1.01
CA VAL A 304 -5.58 11.64 -0.25
C VAL A 304 -6.96 11.66 -0.90
N VAL A 305 -8.02 11.51 -0.13
CA VAL A 305 -9.40 11.39 -0.64
C VAL A 305 -10.07 12.76 -0.81
N GLY A 306 -9.69 13.76 -0.02
CA GLY A 306 -10.26 15.10 -0.11
C GLY A 306 -11.79 15.12 0.04
N ASP A 307 -12.47 15.92 -0.77
CA ASP A 307 -13.93 16.07 -0.72
C ASP A 307 -14.70 14.96 -1.50
N ALA A 308 -13.98 14.00 -2.10
CA ALA A 308 -14.58 12.97 -2.94
C ALA A 308 -15.07 11.73 -2.18
N GLY A 309 -14.89 11.67 -0.87
CA GLY A 309 -15.32 10.56 -0.03
C GLY A 309 -16.05 10.99 1.22
N ILE A 310 -16.59 10.03 1.94
CA ILE A 310 -17.14 10.25 3.28
C ILE A 310 -16.21 9.64 4.34
N TYR A 311 -16.22 10.24 5.54
CA TYR A 311 -15.27 9.92 6.59
C TYR A 311 -15.96 9.38 7.83
N PHE A 312 -15.24 8.51 8.58
CA PHE A 312 -15.66 7.98 9.86
C PHE A 312 -14.45 7.82 10.79
N ASP A 313 -14.68 7.87 12.09
CA ASP A 313 -13.71 7.42 13.08
C ASP A 313 -13.56 5.89 12.98
N PRO A 314 -12.36 5.34 12.61
CA PRO A 314 -12.16 3.90 12.47
C PRO A 314 -12.30 3.13 13.77
N PHE A 315 -12.38 3.83 14.91
CA PHE A 315 -12.63 3.24 16.22
C PHE A 315 -14.11 3.24 16.61
N ASN A 316 -14.99 3.86 15.83
CA ASN A 316 -16.43 3.94 16.06
C ASN A 316 -17.21 3.10 15.03
N GLU A 317 -17.71 1.93 15.45
CA GLU A 317 -18.45 1.02 14.57
C GLU A 317 -19.77 1.63 14.07
N ASP A 318 -20.43 2.48 14.88
CA ASP A 318 -21.72 3.06 14.49
C ASP A 318 -21.55 4.14 13.40
N GLU A 319 -20.42 4.85 13.38
CA GLU A 319 -20.07 5.74 12.27
C GLU A 319 -19.76 4.97 10.97
N ILE A 320 -19.08 3.82 11.08
CA ILE A 320 -18.86 2.93 9.92
C ILE A 320 -20.20 2.46 9.36
N VAL A 321 -21.15 2.04 10.24
CA VAL A 321 -22.51 1.65 9.84
C VAL A 321 -23.22 2.79 9.13
N ALA A 322 -23.23 3.99 9.70
CA ALA A 322 -23.88 5.16 9.11
C ALA A 322 -23.33 5.51 7.71
N CYS A 323 -22.01 5.40 7.51
CA CYS A 323 -21.38 5.59 6.21
C CYS A 323 -21.81 4.51 5.20
N ILE A 324 -21.87 3.24 5.62
CA ILE A 324 -22.36 2.14 4.80
C ILE A 324 -23.81 2.39 4.39
N GLU A 325 -24.70 2.73 5.32
CA GLU A 325 -26.10 3.02 5.07
C GLU A 325 -26.26 4.16 4.05
N LYS A 326 -25.52 5.25 4.22
CA LYS A 326 -25.54 6.40 3.32
C LYS A 326 -25.13 6.01 1.90
N LEU A 327 -24.03 5.29 1.71
CA LEU A 327 -23.54 4.91 0.38
C LEU A 327 -24.46 3.90 -0.31
N ILE A 328 -24.97 2.92 0.42
CA ILE A 328 -25.91 1.92 -0.13
C ILE A 328 -27.23 2.58 -0.57
N SER A 329 -27.75 3.54 0.21
CA SER A 329 -28.98 4.24 -0.11
C SER A 329 -28.84 5.23 -1.28
N SER A 330 -27.65 5.81 -1.46
CA SER A 330 -27.36 6.75 -2.58
C SER A 330 -27.12 6.05 -3.92
N SER A 331 -26.95 4.71 -3.91
CA SER A 331 -26.67 3.89 -5.09
C SER A 331 -27.96 3.22 -5.62
N ILE A 332 -29.13 3.60 -5.15
CA ILE A 332 -30.45 3.22 -5.61
C ILE A 332 -31.00 4.36 -6.49
#